data_b674d7f9127c8417e193d8a50e4a4f65
#
_entry.id   b674d7f9127c8417e193d8a50e4a4f65
#
_cell.length_a   1.000
_cell.length_b   1.000
_cell.length_c   1.000
_cell.angle_alpha   90.00
_cell.angle_beta   90.00
_cell.angle_gamma   90.00
#
_symmetry.space_group_name_H-M   'P 1'
#
loop_
_entity.id
_entity.type
_entity.pdbx_description
1 polymer ?
#
loop_
_entity_poly.entity_id
_entity_poly.type
_entity_poly.pdbx_seq_one_letter_code
_entity_poly.pdbx_strand_id
1 'polypeptide(L)'
;MPHEEHNTQAEINIKNDVKKHGWTVCLFEADTATPAFAYTIGLWKNFNHPEIIAFGLPLDTMHAILNDAGDIIKAGTTLETAVDNFEILELHPVQFHRVDADNIADYFGYARWFYDYEAFPALQLFWTDKAGKFPWQRGADKAYEFDQPMLDRKLDFKFFEHRNVAVFVARQIFKEAKPILRVVHDDDDGSWQFLTKDITTGDDMMVVCLEEVVKRDQTVNELFNLPTGQMATREFVGAKWVREAVEKVSEE
;
A
#
# COMPACT_ATOMS: atom_id res chain seq x y z
N MET A 1 -1.36 -9.22 -30.28
CA MET A 1 -0.94 -8.13 -31.18
C MET A 1 -1.46 -6.74 -30.79
N PRO A 2 -2.67 -6.50 -30.20
CA PRO A 2 -3.03 -5.13 -29.78
C PRO A 2 -2.20 -4.57 -28.61
N HIS A 3 -1.64 -5.44 -27.77
CA HIS A 3 -0.88 -5.02 -26.58
C HIS A 3 0.53 -4.47 -26.87
N GLU A 4 1.20 -4.92 -27.93
CA GLU A 4 2.53 -4.42 -28.27
C GLU A 4 2.50 -3.00 -28.88
N GLU A 5 1.49 -2.69 -29.71
CA GLU A 5 1.35 -1.35 -30.28
C GLU A 5 0.98 -0.28 -29.24
N HIS A 6 0.14 -0.62 -28.26
CA HIS A 6 -0.23 0.29 -27.17
C HIS A 6 0.95 0.59 -26.24
N ASN A 7 1.77 -0.39 -25.89
CA ASN A 7 2.97 -0.18 -25.09
C ASN A 7 3.99 0.71 -25.80
N THR A 8 4.23 0.48 -27.09
CA THR A 8 5.18 1.28 -27.88
C THR A 8 4.78 2.75 -27.95
N GLN A 9 3.49 3.07 -28.12
CA GLN A 9 3.03 4.45 -28.14
C GLN A 9 3.15 5.14 -26.77
N ALA A 10 2.82 4.46 -25.68
CA ALA A 10 3.00 4.97 -24.32
C ALA A 10 4.49 5.28 -24.04
N GLU A 11 5.38 4.38 -24.43
CA GLU A 11 6.83 4.55 -24.28
C GLU A 11 7.38 5.74 -25.07
N ILE A 12 6.87 5.95 -26.30
CA ILE A 12 7.22 7.12 -27.13
C ILE A 12 6.75 8.41 -26.45
N ASN A 13 5.52 8.42 -25.93
CA ASN A 13 4.95 9.58 -25.24
C ASN A 13 5.76 9.91 -23.99
N ILE A 14 6.05 8.92 -23.15
CA ILE A 14 6.89 9.10 -21.94
C ILE A 14 8.24 9.74 -22.29
N LYS A 15 8.95 9.22 -23.31
CA LYS A 15 10.25 9.78 -23.72
C LYS A 15 10.13 11.22 -24.20
N ASN A 16 9.09 11.53 -24.98
CA ASN A 16 8.85 12.87 -25.50
C ASN A 16 8.50 13.87 -24.39
N ASP A 17 7.64 13.49 -23.44
CA ASP A 17 7.23 14.33 -22.36
C ASP A 17 8.39 14.61 -21.38
N VAL A 18 9.14 13.58 -21.02
CA VAL A 18 10.35 13.76 -20.19
C VAL A 18 11.37 14.66 -20.88
N LYS A 19 11.57 14.52 -22.20
CA LYS A 19 12.47 15.40 -22.97
C LYS A 19 11.97 16.85 -23.00
N LYS A 20 10.67 17.07 -23.10
CA LYS A 20 10.05 18.38 -23.26
C LYS A 20 9.90 19.13 -21.93
N HIS A 21 9.46 18.43 -20.89
CA HIS A 21 9.05 19.02 -19.61
C HIS A 21 10.03 18.74 -18.46
N GLY A 22 10.84 17.70 -18.59
CA GLY A 22 11.76 17.21 -17.54
C GLY A 22 11.25 15.96 -16.85
N TRP A 23 9.93 15.77 -16.79
CA TRP A 23 9.25 14.58 -16.24
C TRP A 23 7.90 14.38 -16.95
N THR A 24 7.28 13.23 -16.69
CA THR A 24 5.88 12.93 -16.99
C THR A 24 5.23 12.22 -15.81
N VAL A 25 3.89 12.20 -15.77
CA VAL A 25 3.10 11.48 -14.78
C VAL A 25 2.36 10.33 -15.47
N CYS A 26 2.58 9.10 -15.02
CA CYS A 26 1.83 7.93 -15.44
C CYS A 26 0.67 7.67 -14.48
N LEU A 27 -0.53 7.41 -15.02
CA LEU A 27 -1.78 7.24 -14.29
C LEU A 27 -2.30 5.82 -14.47
N PHE A 28 -2.79 5.22 -13.37
CA PHE A 28 -3.33 3.86 -13.37
C PHE A 28 -4.65 3.84 -12.60
N GLU A 29 -5.69 3.33 -13.25
CA GLU A 29 -6.99 3.14 -12.62
C GLU A 29 -6.94 2.03 -11.56
N ALA A 30 -7.83 2.12 -10.58
CA ALA A 30 -7.99 1.06 -9.57
C ALA A 30 -8.45 -0.23 -10.23
N ASP A 31 -7.97 -1.35 -9.72
CA ASP A 31 -8.47 -2.68 -10.02
C ASP A 31 -8.97 -3.39 -8.73
N THR A 32 -9.25 -4.68 -8.82
CA THR A 32 -9.76 -5.46 -7.67
C THR A 32 -8.76 -5.67 -6.54
N ALA A 33 -7.48 -5.37 -6.75
CA ALA A 33 -6.39 -5.66 -5.82
C ALA A 33 -5.58 -4.42 -5.45
N THR A 34 -5.66 -3.35 -6.28
CA THR A 34 -4.81 -2.17 -6.15
C THR A 34 -5.64 -0.90 -6.27
N PRO A 35 -5.52 0.06 -5.35
CA PRO A 35 -6.14 1.36 -5.50
C PRO A 35 -5.59 2.09 -6.73
N ALA A 36 -6.32 3.10 -7.22
CA ALA A 36 -5.79 3.97 -8.26
C ALA A 36 -4.47 4.59 -7.80
N PHE A 37 -3.50 4.71 -8.71
CA PHE A 37 -2.20 5.32 -8.38
C PHE A 37 -1.61 6.06 -9.56
N ALA A 38 -0.67 6.93 -9.26
CA ALA A 38 0.09 7.65 -10.25
C ALA A 38 1.54 7.83 -9.80
N TYR A 39 2.48 7.88 -10.75
CA TYR A 39 3.87 8.16 -10.44
C TYR A 39 4.57 8.97 -11.51
N THR A 40 5.64 9.66 -11.10
CA THR A 40 6.48 10.44 -12.00
C THR A 40 7.55 9.57 -12.67
N ILE A 41 8.00 10.00 -13.86
CA ILE A 41 9.18 9.48 -14.56
C ILE A 41 10.01 10.66 -15.05
N GLY A 42 11.29 10.70 -14.71
CA GLY A 42 12.23 11.72 -15.18
C GLY A 42 12.78 12.63 -14.11
N LEU A 43 12.20 12.70 -12.92
CA LEU A 43 12.70 13.51 -11.81
C LEU A 43 14.10 13.08 -11.40
N TRP A 44 14.34 11.78 -11.28
CA TRP A 44 15.65 11.25 -10.95
C TRP A 44 16.69 11.60 -12.01
N LYS A 45 16.36 11.43 -13.28
CA LYS A 45 17.26 11.69 -14.39
C LYS A 45 17.65 13.16 -14.56
N ASN A 46 16.66 14.06 -14.44
CA ASN A 46 16.84 15.46 -14.84
C ASN A 46 17.13 16.40 -13.66
N PHE A 47 16.70 16.02 -12.43
CA PHE A 47 16.82 16.87 -11.26
C PHE A 47 17.53 16.17 -10.08
N ASN A 48 17.98 14.93 -10.26
CA ASN A 48 18.60 14.12 -9.20
C ASN A 48 17.70 14.03 -7.94
N HIS A 49 16.39 14.04 -8.15
CA HIS A 49 15.36 13.89 -7.12
C HIS A 49 14.65 12.53 -7.28
N PRO A 50 14.32 11.82 -6.18
CA PRO A 50 13.54 10.59 -6.27
C PRO A 50 12.27 10.74 -7.10
N GLU A 51 11.84 9.68 -7.80
CA GLU A 51 10.51 9.63 -8.39
C GLU A 51 9.44 9.67 -7.29
N ILE A 52 8.24 10.12 -7.61
CA ILE A 52 7.15 10.26 -6.64
C ILE A 52 5.97 9.40 -7.07
N ILE A 53 5.39 8.63 -6.14
CA ILE A 53 4.15 7.88 -6.33
C ILE A 53 3.09 8.36 -5.33
N ALA A 54 1.83 8.42 -5.78
CA ALA A 54 0.65 8.73 -4.97
C ALA A 54 -0.45 7.69 -5.23
N PHE A 55 -1.27 7.42 -4.22
CA PHE A 55 -2.34 6.42 -4.26
C PHE A 55 -3.68 6.99 -3.81
N GLY A 56 -4.78 6.37 -4.23
CA GLY A 56 -6.12 6.48 -3.64
C GLY A 56 -6.86 7.79 -3.87
N LEU A 57 -6.25 8.79 -4.48
CA LEU A 57 -6.92 10.02 -4.89
C LEU A 57 -7.50 9.88 -6.32
N PRO A 58 -8.46 10.74 -6.71
CA PRO A 58 -8.88 10.83 -8.11
C PRO A 58 -7.67 11.06 -9.04
N LEU A 59 -7.67 10.42 -10.21
CA LEU A 59 -6.54 10.47 -11.15
C LEU A 59 -6.14 11.90 -11.53
N ASP A 60 -7.12 12.79 -11.77
CA ASP A 60 -6.84 14.20 -12.08
C ASP A 60 -6.17 14.91 -10.91
N THR A 61 -6.55 14.59 -9.68
CA THR A 61 -5.92 15.14 -8.48
C THR A 61 -4.48 14.65 -8.35
N MET A 62 -4.24 13.35 -8.52
CA MET A 62 -2.88 12.79 -8.48
C MET A 62 -2.01 13.38 -9.59
N HIS A 63 -2.56 13.54 -10.79
CA HIS A 63 -1.86 14.20 -11.88
C HIS A 63 -1.44 15.63 -11.53
N ALA A 64 -2.36 16.43 -10.96
CA ALA A 64 -2.09 17.81 -10.58
C ALA A 64 -1.00 17.90 -9.51
N ILE A 65 -1.18 17.20 -8.38
CA ILE A 65 -0.25 17.28 -7.24
C ILE A 65 1.16 16.74 -7.55
N LEU A 66 1.27 15.73 -8.44
CA LEU A 66 2.56 15.22 -8.86
C LEU A 66 3.27 16.18 -9.84
N ASN A 67 2.52 16.93 -10.64
CA ASN A 67 3.09 18.01 -11.46
C ASN A 67 3.51 19.21 -10.58
N ASP A 68 2.71 19.61 -9.60
CA ASP A 68 3.08 20.66 -8.64
C ASP A 68 4.36 20.28 -7.89
N ALA A 69 4.47 19.04 -7.42
CA ALA A 69 5.70 18.52 -6.82
C ALA A 69 6.89 18.59 -7.81
N GLY A 70 6.68 18.23 -9.07
CA GLY A 70 7.68 18.33 -10.13
C GLY A 70 8.15 19.77 -10.36
N ASP A 71 7.24 20.74 -10.37
CA ASP A 71 7.56 22.17 -10.52
C ASP A 71 8.35 22.71 -9.31
N ILE A 72 7.99 22.32 -8.10
CA ILE A 72 8.73 22.65 -6.86
C ILE A 72 10.17 22.12 -6.94
N ILE A 73 10.34 20.86 -7.37
CA ILE A 73 11.65 20.22 -7.54
C ILE A 73 12.46 20.93 -8.63
N LYS A 74 11.84 21.24 -9.76
CA LYS A 74 12.48 21.97 -10.86
C LYS A 74 12.93 23.37 -10.45
N ALA A 75 12.22 24.00 -9.51
CA ALA A 75 12.62 25.29 -8.92
C ALA A 75 13.80 25.14 -7.95
N GLY A 76 14.29 23.93 -7.66
CA GLY A 76 15.46 23.64 -6.84
C GLY A 76 15.13 23.30 -5.38
N THR A 77 13.87 23.11 -5.03
CA THR A 77 13.46 22.68 -3.68
C THR A 77 13.55 21.16 -3.57
N THR A 78 14.13 20.68 -2.48
CA THR A 78 14.11 19.23 -2.13
C THR A 78 12.92 18.96 -1.22
N LEU A 79 12.12 17.94 -1.56
CA LEU A 79 11.02 17.49 -0.72
C LEU A 79 11.57 16.66 0.44
N GLU A 80 11.36 17.15 1.66
CA GLU A 80 11.82 16.47 2.88
C GLU A 80 10.93 15.27 3.21
N THR A 81 11.53 14.21 3.76
CA THR A 81 10.79 13.01 4.18
C THR A 81 10.31 13.12 5.62
N ALA A 82 9.09 12.58 5.89
CA ALA A 82 8.47 12.55 7.21
C ALA A 82 8.21 13.94 7.83
N VAL A 83 8.05 14.97 6.99
CA VAL A 83 7.74 16.35 7.37
C VAL A 83 6.46 16.78 6.68
N ASP A 84 5.58 17.48 7.41
CA ASP A 84 4.34 18.02 6.86
C ASP A 84 4.64 19.07 5.80
N ASN A 85 4.14 18.86 4.60
CA ASN A 85 4.22 19.80 3.48
C ASN A 85 2.81 20.32 3.18
N PHE A 86 2.63 21.64 3.15
CA PHE A 86 1.36 22.33 2.92
C PHE A 86 1.29 23.03 1.54
N GLU A 87 2.28 22.81 0.69
CA GLU A 87 2.38 23.51 -0.61
C GLU A 87 1.74 22.70 -1.75
N ILE A 88 1.42 21.41 -1.53
CA ILE A 88 0.99 20.49 -2.59
C ILE A 88 -0.53 20.25 -2.59
N LEU A 89 -1.14 20.10 -1.41
CA LEU A 89 -2.60 19.98 -1.28
C LEU A 89 -3.14 21.17 -0.50
N GLU A 90 -4.17 21.80 -1.05
CA GLU A 90 -4.89 22.85 -0.33
C GLU A 90 -5.55 22.27 0.93
N LEU A 91 -5.40 22.97 2.06
CA LEU A 91 -6.01 22.69 3.37
C LEU A 91 -5.52 21.43 4.10
N HIS A 92 -4.79 20.53 3.46
CA HIS A 92 -4.33 19.29 4.05
C HIS A 92 -2.82 19.09 3.85
N PRO A 93 -2.07 18.75 4.91
CA PRO A 93 -0.67 18.43 4.73
C PRO A 93 -0.50 17.11 3.98
N VAL A 94 0.60 17.00 3.24
CA VAL A 94 1.11 15.75 2.71
C VAL A 94 2.45 15.44 3.35
N GLN A 95 2.82 14.16 3.41
CA GLN A 95 4.16 13.73 3.78
C GLN A 95 4.76 12.85 2.70
N PHE A 96 6.07 12.87 2.57
CA PHE A 96 6.81 12.01 1.67
C PHE A 96 7.59 10.97 2.48
N HIS A 97 7.44 9.69 2.13
CA HIS A 97 8.22 8.61 2.72
C HIS A 97 8.99 7.87 1.65
N ARG A 98 10.16 7.36 1.99
CA ARG A 98 10.98 6.59 1.04
C ARG A 98 10.28 5.28 0.70
N VAL A 99 10.20 4.99 -0.59
CA VAL A 99 9.74 3.67 -1.06
C VAL A 99 10.87 2.67 -0.83
N ASP A 100 10.56 1.52 -0.20
CA ASP A 100 11.51 0.41 -0.09
C ASP A 100 11.79 -0.15 -1.50
N ALA A 101 13.05 -0.48 -1.78
CA ALA A 101 13.49 -0.93 -3.10
C ALA A 101 12.73 -2.17 -3.61
N ASP A 102 12.31 -3.04 -2.69
CA ASP A 102 11.55 -4.24 -3.04
C ASP A 102 10.17 -3.91 -3.63
N ASN A 103 9.57 -2.77 -3.26
CA ASN A 103 8.28 -2.31 -3.79
C ASN A 103 8.37 -1.65 -5.17
N ILE A 104 9.56 -1.27 -5.62
CA ILE A 104 9.74 -0.62 -6.94
C ILE A 104 9.27 -1.54 -8.08
N ALA A 105 9.52 -2.84 -7.96
CA ALA A 105 9.16 -3.80 -9.01
C ALA A 105 7.65 -3.92 -9.24
N ASP A 106 6.84 -3.75 -8.19
CA ASP A 106 5.40 -3.97 -8.24
C ASP A 106 4.64 -2.79 -8.82
N TYR A 107 5.13 -1.57 -8.65
CA TYR A 107 4.38 -0.37 -9.00
C TYR A 107 4.98 0.47 -10.13
N PHE A 108 6.30 0.46 -10.33
CA PHE A 108 6.97 1.39 -11.24
C PHE A 108 7.33 0.78 -12.60
N GLY A 109 6.44 0.02 -13.24
CA GLY A 109 6.73 -0.73 -14.48
C GLY A 109 7.36 0.11 -15.58
N TYR A 110 6.73 1.23 -15.99
CA TYR A 110 7.27 2.13 -17.02
C TYR A 110 8.51 2.89 -16.59
N ALA A 111 8.65 3.24 -15.31
CA ALA A 111 9.85 3.88 -14.81
C ALA A 111 11.05 2.93 -14.86
N ARG A 112 10.86 1.68 -14.45
CA ARG A 112 11.91 0.64 -14.57
C ARG A 112 12.36 0.47 -16.01
N TRP A 113 11.43 0.38 -16.94
CA TRP A 113 11.75 0.35 -18.37
C TRP A 113 12.49 1.62 -18.82
N PHE A 114 12.05 2.82 -18.39
CA PHE A 114 12.68 4.09 -18.78
C PHE A 114 14.11 4.23 -18.28
N TYR A 115 14.41 3.63 -17.11
CA TYR A 115 15.74 3.58 -16.49
C TYR A 115 16.53 2.32 -16.87
N ASP A 116 16.14 1.61 -17.93
CA ASP A 116 16.84 0.38 -18.39
C ASP A 116 16.99 -0.67 -17.29
N TYR A 117 16.00 -0.74 -16.35
CA TYR A 117 15.99 -1.59 -15.14
C TYR A 117 17.11 -1.32 -14.14
N GLU A 118 17.81 -0.20 -14.27
CA GLU A 118 18.71 0.28 -13.24
C GLU A 118 17.95 0.78 -12.00
N ALA A 119 18.61 0.75 -10.84
CA ALA A 119 18.02 1.20 -9.58
C ALA A 119 17.84 2.73 -9.56
N PHE A 120 16.69 3.18 -9.12
CA PHE A 120 16.39 4.58 -8.86
C PHE A 120 15.63 4.73 -7.53
N PRO A 121 15.78 5.84 -6.81
CA PRO A 121 15.04 6.09 -5.59
C PRO A 121 13.63 6.59 -5.91
N ALA A 122 12.69 6.29 -5.00
CA ALA A 122 11.33 6.82 -5.06
C ALA A 122 10.82 7.26 -3.69
N LEU A 123 9.89 8.20 -3.68
CA LEU A 123 9.12 8.65 -2.52
C LEU A 123 7.65 8.35 -2.75
N GLN A 124 6.96 7.92 -1.71
CA GLN A 124 5.49 7.89 -1.69
C GLN A 124 4.97 9.17 -1.04
N LEU A 125 4.03 9.82 -1.71
CA LEU A 125 3.24 10.91 -1.17
C LEU A 125 2.07 10.32 -0.39
N PHE A 126 1.98 10.68 0.89
CA PHE A 126 0.85 10.37 1.77
C PHE A 126 0.01 11.62 2.01
N TRP A 127 -1.30 11.42 2.03
CA TRP A 127 -2.29 12.46 2.31
C TRP A 127 -3.13 12.08 3.53
N THR A 128 -3.79 13.09 4.16
CA THR A 128 -4.55 12.91 5.38
C THR A 128 -6.04 12.67 5.11
N ASP A 129 -6.71 12.03 6.05
CA ASP A 129 -8.17 11.93 6.07
C ASP A 129 -8.84 13.30 6.32
N LYS A 130 -10.18 13.33 6.34
CA LYS A 130 -10.98 14.55 6.59
C LYS A 130 -10.72 15.20 7.95
N ALA A 131 -10.17 14.44 8.91
CA ALA A 131 -9.78 14.93 10.24
C ALA A 131 -8.31 15.40 10.28
N GLY A 132 -7.61 15.41 9.15
CA GLY A 132 -6.20 15.80 9.04
C GLY A 132 -5.23 14.75 9.59
N LYS A 133 -5.61 13.47 9.59
CA LYS A 133 -4.77 12.39 10.10
C LYS A 133 -4.20 11.54 8.98
N PHE A 134 -2.92 11.22 9.08
CA PHE A 134 -2.26 10.26 8.21
C PHE A 134 -2.65 8.81 8.57
N PRO A 135 -2.54 7.84 7.65
CA PRO A 135 -2.95 6.45 7.86
C PRO A 135 -2.37 5.78 9.11
N TRP A 136 -1.16 6.14 9.51
CA TRP A 136 -0.48 5.58 10.70
C TRP A 136 -0.85 6.27 12.02
N GLN A 137 -1.64 7.33 12.00
CA GLN A 137 -1.98 8.08 13.21
C GLN A 137 -3.20 7.47 13.91
N ARG A 138 -3.15 7.44 15.25
CA ARG A 138 -4.26 6.91 16.05
C ARG A 138 -5.56 7.64 15.76
N GLY A 139 -6.59 6.88 15.36
CA GLY A 139 -7.92 7.38 15.03
C GLY A 139 -8.00 8.01 13.64
N ALA A 140 -7.09 7.67 12.73
CA ALA A 140 -7.27 7.88 11.31
C ALA A 140 -8.51 7.09 10.83
N ASP A 141 -9.19 7.62 9.81
CA ASP A 141 -10.33 6.94 9.22
C ASP A 141 -9.85 5.72 8.42
N LYS A 142 -10.25 4.54 8.87
CA LYS A 142 -9.85 3.25 8.27
C LYS A 142 -10.24 3.10 6.80
N ALA A 143 -11.28 3.82 6.35
CA ALA A 143 -11.64 3.83 4.93
C ALA A 143 -10.51 4.36 4.04
N TYR A 144 -9.65 5.23 4.56
CA TYR A 144 -8.51 5.79 3.83
C TYR A 144 -7.20 5.00 4.01
N GLU A 145 -7.11 4.10 4.99
CA GLU A 145 -5.93 3.25 5.18
C GLU A 145 -5.71 2.33 3.98
N PHE A 146 -6.79 1.77 3.43
CA PHE A 146 -6.74 0.84 2.30
C PHE A 146 -6.41 1.51 0.97
N ASP A 147 -6.64 2.82 0.86
CA ASP A 147 -6.35 3.60 -0.34
C ASP A 147 -4.87 3.94 -0.47
N GLN A 148 -4.09 3.84 0.60
CA GLN A 148 -2.68 4.23 0.64
C GLN A 148 -1.78 3.09 1.14
N PRO A 149 -1.44 2.10 0.29
CA PRO A 149 -0.49 1.06 0.67
C PRO A 149 0.85 1.68 1.09
N MET A 150 1.41 1.21 2.22
CA MET A 150 2.63 1.80 2.79
C MET A 150 3.88 1.17 2.17
N LEU A 151 4.45 1.82 1.15
CA LEU A 151 5.61 1.33 0.41
C LEU A 151 6.96 1.62 1.10
N ASP A 152 6.98 2.28 2.24
CA ASP A 152 8.16 2.49 3.08
C ASP A 152 8.56 1.24 3.88
N ARG A 153 7.81 0.16 3.72
CA ARG A 153 8.00 -1.12 4.42
C ARG A 153 8.54 -2.17 3.47
N LYS A 154 9.33 -3.09 4.01
CA LYS A 154 9.76 -4.27 3.26
C LYS A 154 8.56 -5.15 2.91
N LEU A 155 8.64 -5.85 1.79
CA LEU A 155 7.60 -6.81 1.33
C LEU A 155 7.28 -7.89 2.36
N ASP A 156 8.15 -8.10 3.36
CA ASP A 156 7.94 -9.03 4.44
C ASP A 156 6.82 -8.64 5.41
N PHE A 157 6.32 -7.38 5.34
CA PHE A 157 5.22 -6.91 6.19
C PHE A 157 4.42 -5.80 5.48
N LYS A 158 3.23 -6.15 4.96
CA LYS A 158 2.37 -5.26 4.17
C LYS A 158 1.23 -4.59 4.97
N PHE A 159 0.92 -5.07 6.17
CA PHE A 159 -0.17 -4.52 6.98
C PHE A 159 0.03 -3.03 7.28
N PHE A 160 -1.07 -2.28 7.33
CA PHE A 160 -1.08 -0.86 7.69
C PHE A 160 -0.79 -0.63 9.16
N GLU A 161 -1.13 -1.60 10.00
CA GLU A 161 -0.89 -1.59 11.43
C GLU A 161 0.61 -1.68 11.74
N HIS A 162 0.99 -1.16 12.89
CA HIS A 162 2.35 -1.31 13.38
C HIS A 162 2.70 -2.79 13.60
N ARG A 163 3.94 -3.17 13.32
CA ARG A 163 4.46 -4.53 13.50
C ARG A 163 4.20 -5.12 14.88
N ASN A 164 4.19 -4.28 15.92
CA ASN A 164 3.98 -4.66 17.32
C ASN A 164 2.51 -4.60 17.77
N VAL A 165 1.56 -4.37 16.84
CA VAL A 165 0.14 -4.43 17.20
C VAL A 165 -0.19 -5.82 17.75
N ALA A 166 -0.95 -5.83 18.86
CA ALA A 166 -1.43 -7.06 19.49
C ALA A 166 -2.57 -7.65 18.65
N VAL A 167 -2.46 -8.92 18.30
CA VAL A 167 -3.45 -9.68 17.55
C VAL A 167 -3.77 -11.00 18.22
N PHE A 168 -4.98 -11.50 18.01
CA PHE A 168 -5.43 -12.78 18.55
C PHE A 168 -5.05 -13.92 17.62
N VAL A 169 -4.50 -15.00 18.16
CA VAL A 169 -4.02 -16.14 17.40
C VAL A 169 -4.43 -17.44 18.07
N ALA A 170 -4.93 -18.41 17.30
CA ALA A 170 -5.16 -19.74 17.81
C ALA A 170 -3.81 -20.34 18.29
N ARG A 171 -3.77 -20.75 19.56
CA ARG A 171 -2.56 -21.23 20.23
C ARG A 171 -1.82 -22.34 19.47
N GLN A 172 -2.57 -23.19 18.77
CA GLN A 172 -2.05 -24.31 17.99
C GLN A 172 -1.14 -23.87 16.83
N ILE A 173 -1.31 -22.63 16.32
CA ILE A 173 -0.47 -22.09 15.24
C ILE A 173 1.00 -21.98 15.69
N PHE A 174 1.24 -21.53 16.92
CA PHE A 174 2.58 -21.37 17.47
C PHE A 174 3.07 -22.58 18.26
N LYS A 175 2.17 -23.31 18.94
CA LYS A 175 2.55 -24.43 19.81
C LYS A 175 2.66 -25.76 19.06
N GLU A 176 1.84 -25.97 18.04
CA GLU A 176 1.74 -27.21 17.30
C GLU A 176 2.09 -27.04 15.81
N ALA A 177 2.55 -25.88 15.42
CA ALA A 177 2.88 -25.52 14.04
C ALA A 177 1.72 -25.71 13.04
N LYS A 178 0.45 -25.62 13.51
CA LYS A 178 -0.70 -25.68 12.62
C LYS A 178 -0.74 -24.49 11.65
N PRO A 179 -1.29 -24.68 10.42
CA PRO A 179 -1.38 -23.61 9.43
C PRO A 179 -2.44 -22.56 9.82
N ILE A 180 -2.24 -21.32 9.37
CA ILE A 180 -3.25 -20.27 9.39
C ILE A 180 -4.17 -20.50 8.19
N LEU A 181 -5.44 -20.82 8.44
CA LEU A 181 -6.42 -21.13 7.39
C LEU A 181 -7.65 -20.23 7.41
N ARG A 182 -7.83 -19.45 8.46
CA ARG A 182 -8.87 -18.44 8.58
C ARG A 182 -8.31 -17.19 9.27
N VAL A 183 -8.65 -16.03 8.73
CA VAL A 183 -8.31 -14.73 9.29
C VAL A 183 -9.58 -13.91 9.38
N VAL A 184 -9.80 -13.24 10.50
CA VAL A 184 -10.95 -12.36 10.73
C VAL A 184 -10.40 -10.97 11.06
N HIS A 185 -10.97 -9.94 10.44
CA HIS A 185 -10.77 -8.54 10.81
C HIS A 185 -12.07 -8.06 11.45
N ASP A 186 -12.09 -7.96 12.75
CA ASP A 186 -13.28 -7.74 13.56
C ASP A 186 -13.89 -6.35 13.31
N ASP A 187 -15.23 -6.27 13.31
CA ASP A 187 -15.97 -5.03 13.03
C ASP A 187 -16.15 -4.17 14.30
N ASP A 188 -16.16 -4.81 15.47
CA ASP A 188 -16.48 -4.11 16.72
C ASP A 188 -15.28 -3.29 17.24
N ASP A 189 -14.09 -3.87 17.23
CA ASP A 189 -12.88 -3.25 17.77
C ASP A 189 -11.72 -3.11 16.80
N GLY A 190 -11.88 -3.62 15.55
CA GLY A 190 -10.85 -3.64 14.52
C GLY A 190 -9.68 -4.57 14.84
N SER A 191 -9.88 -5.56 15.71
CA SER A 191 -8.84 -6.54 16.02
C SER A 191 -8.69 -7.59 14.92
N TRP A 192 -7.48 -8.11 14.80
CA TRP A 192 -7.17 -9.21 13.89
C TRP A 192 -7.15 -10.54 14.64
N GLN A 193 -7.77 -11.56 14.04
CA GLN A 193 -7.77 -12.93 14.56
C GLN A 193 -7.23 -13.89 13.51
N PHE A 194 -6.21 -14.67 13.85
CA PHE A 194 -5.59 -15.67 12.98
C PHE A 194 -5.86 -17.06 13.54
N LEU A 195 -6.55 -17.88 12.75
CA LEU A 195 -7.18 -19.11 13.21
C LEU A 195 -6.76 -20.31 12.34
N THR A 196 -6.86 -21.52 12.93
CA THR A 196 -6.77 -22.78 12.19
C THR A 196 -8.13 -23.11 11.57
N LYS A 197 -8.25 -24.28 10.94
CA LYS A 197 -9.55 -24.79 10.47
C LYS A 197 -10.45 -25.26 11.59
N ASP A 198 -9.86 -25.65 12.72
CA ASP A 198 -10.58 -26.16 13.87
C ASP A 198 -11.36 -25.04 14.58
N ILE A 199 -12.46 -25.40 15.24
CA ILE A 199 -13.20 -24.46 16.08
C ILE A 199 -12.29 -24.08 17.26
N THR A 200 -12.07 -22.77 17.42
CA THR A 200 -11.23 -22.22 18.49
C THR A 200 -12.13 -21.56 19.52
N THR A 201 -11.99 -21.93 20.78
CA THR A 201 -12.65 -21.25 21.92
C THR A 201 -11.76 -20.14 22.45
N GLY A 202 -12.32 -19.21 23.25
CA GLY A 202 -11.53 -18.13 23.81
C GLY A 202 -10.30 -18.57 24.62
N ASP A 203 -10.40 -19.74 25.32
CA ASP A 203 -9.31 -20.32 26.08
C ASP A 203 -8.15 -20.84 25.20
N ASP A 204 -8.43 -21.12 23.95
CA ASP A 204 -7.45 -21.58 22.96
C ASP A 204 -6.75 -20.44 22.22
N MET A 205 -7.08 -19.20 22.55
CA MET A 205 -6.45 -18.02 21.96
C MET A 205 -5.22 -17.57 22.75
N MET A 206 -4.32 -16.92 22.07
CA MET A 206 -3.19 -16.19 22.64
C MET A 206 -3.01 -14.86 21.93
N VAL A 207 -2.34 -13.92 22.57
CA VAL A 207 -2.01 -12.62 21.98
C VAL A 207 -0.53 -12.61 21.61
N VAL A 208 -0.25 -12.18 20.37
CA VAL A 208 1.10 -12.00 19.85
C VAL A 208 1.19 -10.69 19.08
N CYS A 209 2.40 -10.26 18.72
CA CYS A 209 2.58 -9.15 17.76
C CYS A 209 2.22 -9.61 16.36
N LEU A 210 1.61 -8.73 15.57
CA LEU A 210 1.27 -9.01 14.17
C LEU A 210 2.49 -9.43 13.34
N GLU A 211 3.66 -8.84 13.61
CA GLU A 211 4.91 -9.23 12.99
C GLU A 211 5.26 -10.73 13.19
N GLU A 212 4.98 -11.28 14.36
CA GLU A 212 5.24 -12.70 14.63
C GLU A 212 4.33 -13.61 13.81
N VAL A 213 3.10 -13.17 13.55
CA VAL A 213 2.18 -13.90 12.64
C VAL A 213 2.70 -13.88 11.21
N VAL A 214 3.12 -12.71 10.72
CA VAL A 214 3.69 -12.55 9.38
C VAL A 214 4.99 -13.35 9.22
N LYS A 215 5.87 -13.35 10.23
CA LYS A 215 7.08 -14.20 10.24
C LYS A 215 6.74 -15.69 10.19
N ARG A 216 5.65 -16.10 10.87
CA ARG A 216 5.19 -17.47 10.90
C ARG A 216 4.60 -17.93 9.56
N ASP A 217 3.91 -17.04 8.85
CA ASP A 217 3.30 -17.30 7.55
C ASP A 217 3.25 -15.99 6.74
N GLN A 218 4.22 -15.80 5.85
CA GLN A 218 4.33 -14.58 5.04
C GLN A 218 3.17 -14.38 4.08
N THR A 219 2.44 -15.45 3.74
CA THR A 219 1.30 -15.36 2.81
C THR A 219 0.09 -14.65 3.41
N VAL A 220 0.05 -14.42 4.73
CA VAL A 220 -0.99 -13.58 5.35
C VAL A 220 -0.88 -12.11 4.93
N ASN A 221 0.27 -11.68 4.40
CA ASN A 221 0.44 -10.36 3.81
C ASN A 221 -0.53 -10.08 2.64
N GLU A 222 -1.08 -11.13 2.00
CA GLU A 222 -2.11 -10.96 0.97
C GLU A 222 -3.43 -10.41 1.53
N LEU A 223 -3.59 -10.43 2.86
CA LEU A 223 -4.78 -9.95 3.55
C LEU A 223 -4.61 -8.57 4.18
N PHE A 224 -3.50 -7.87 3.92
CA PHE A 224 -3.21 -6.55 4.50
C PHE A 224 -4.35 -5.53 4.33
N ASN A 225 -5.16 -5.67 3.29
CA ASN A 225 -6.29 -4.84 2.95
C ASN A 225 -7.65 -5.53 3.18
N LEU A 226 -7.73 -6.54 4.06
CA LEU A 226 -9.01 -7.15 4.43
C LEU A 226 -9.83 -6.15 5.25
N PRO A 227 -11.01 -5.71 4.77
CA PRO A 227 -11.85 -4.75 5.50
C PRO A 227 -12.31 -5.29 6.85
N THR A 228 -12.61 -4.40 7.81
CA THR A 228 -13.30 -4.77 9.05
C THR A 228 -14.65 -5.41 8.75
N GLY A 229 -15.09 -6.34 9.59
CA GLY A 229 -16.32 -7.12 9.37
C GLY A 229 -16.19 -8.19 8.29
N GLN A 230 -14.98 -8.46 7.80
CA GLN A 230 -14.73 -9.53 6.85
C GLN A 230 -13.82 -10.61 7.42
N MET A 231 -13.97 -11.80 6.88
CA MET A 231 -13.04 -12.90 7.09
C MET A 231 -12.51 -13.42 5.76
N ALA A 232 -11.37 -14.08 5.83
CA ALA A 232 -10.77 -14.78 4.70
C ALA A 232 -10.44 -16.21 5.10
N THR A 233 -10.72 -17.17 4.22
CA THR A 233 -10.45 -18.58 4.43
C THR A 233 -9.68 -19.17 3.26
N ARG A 234 -8.91 -20.24 3.53
CA ARG A 234 -8.23 -21.02 2.51
C ARG A 234 -8.14 -22.50 2.92
N GLU A 235 -7.91 -23.40 1.96
CA GLU A 235 -7.84 -24.83 2.23
C GLU A 235 -6.48 -25.27 2.80
N PHE A 236 -5.38 -24.67 2.33
CA PHE A 236 -3.99 -24.94 2.76
C PHE A 236 -3.11 -23.71 2.54
N VAL A 237 -1.92 -23.67 3.13
CA VAL A 237 -0.95 -22.59 2.94
C VAL A 237 -0.53 -22.49 1.48
N GLY A 238 -0.71 -21.30 0.87
CA GLY A 238 -0.46 -21.07 -0.57
C GLY A 238 -1.70 -21.26 -1.45
N ALA A 239 -2.83 -21.74 -0.92
CA ALA A 239 -4.11 -21.67 -1.63
C ALA A 239 -4.62 -20.22 -1.63
N LYS A 240 -5.41 -19.88 -2.66
CA LYS A 240 -6.03 -18.55 -2.79
C LYS A 240 -6.99 -18.30 -1.62
N TRP A 241 -6.92 -17.10 -1.05
CA TRP A 241 -7.85 -16.66 -0.04
C TRP A 241 -9.23 -16.37 -0.62
N VAL A 242 -10.27 -16.88 0.03
CA VAL A 242 -11.67 -16.56 -0.26
C VAL A 242 -12.14 -15.59 0.83
N ARG A 243 -12.61 -14.41 0.43
CA ARG A 243 -13.06 -13.34 1.34
C ARG A 243 -14.58 -13.33 1.40
N GLU A 244 -15.13 -13.17 2.61
CA GLU A 244 -16.57 -13.13 2.87
C GLU A 244 -16.87 -12.25 4.09
N ALA A 245 -18.10 -11.71 4.17
CA ALA A 245 -18.53 -10.98 5.35
C ALA A 245 -18.67 -11.91 6.55
N VAL A 246 -18.32 -11.43 7.74
CA VAL A 246 -18.61 -12.15 8.99
C VAL A 246 -20.12 -12.12 9.23
N GLU A 247 -20.74 -13.29 9.33
CA GLU A 247 -22.15 -13.39 9.72
C GLU A 247 -22.31 -12.89 11.16
N LYS A 248 -23.08 -11.81 11.35
CA LYS A 248 -23.45 -11.36 12.69
C LYS A 248 -24.45 -12.38 13.25
N VAL A 249 -24.05 -13.11 14.28
CA VAL A 249 -24.99 -13.91 15.08
C VAL A 249 -25.90 -12.91 15.79
N SER A 250 -27.16 -12.83 15.33
CA SER A 250 -28.19 -12.09 16.05
C SER A 250 -28.37 -12.78 17.41
N GLU A 251 -27.97 -12.11 18.48
CA GLU A 251 -28.37 -12.50 19.83
C GLU A 251 -29.90 -12.36 19.90
N GLU A 252 -30.59 -13.50 19.99
CA GLU A 252 -32.01 -13.55 20.36
C GLU A 252 -32.18 -13.44 21.88
#